data_08fc98c9364a8ea032e4342623001685
#
_entry.id   08fc98c9364a8ea032e4342623001685
#
_cell.length_a   1.000
_cell.length_b   1.000
_cell.length_c   1.000
_cell.angle_alpha   90.00
_cell.angle_beta   90.00
_cell.angle_gamma   90.00
#
_symmetry.space_group_name_H-M   'P 1'
#
loop_
_entity.id
_entity.type
_entity.pdbx_description
1 polymer ?
#
loop_
_entity_poly.entity_id
_entity_poly.type
_entity_poly.pdbx_seq_one_letter_code
_entity_poly.pdbx_strand_id
1 'polypeptide(L)'
;MSGYGFTSAFAAELDAYLAFKANMGFTGASRIWYLKQFDAYCSEHDLSVFDKDTVEGWVGVQLQRCGRYRSWMSYIRDVGRWMTMNAIPDAYVLSDRWKAPFVAAHPYLLSRGEIEVFFAAAARLQTPCPWRWQAVAFFTLMHSCGLRTGETRALQTDQVNLDAGCIDIIWSKDNRSRRLAAAD
;
A
#
# COMPACT_ATOMS: atom_id res chain seq x y z
N MET A 1 -25.31 -10.66 3.98
CA MET A 1 -24.76 -9.28 4.11
C MET A 1 -23.31 -9.37 3.68
N SER A 2 -22.87 -8.51 2.78
CA SER A 2 -21.48 -8.42 2.35
C SER A 2 -20.57 -8.11 3.55
N GLY A 3 -19.46 -8.84 3.73
CA GLY A 3 -18.55 -8.67 4.86
C GLY A 3 -17.81 -7.32 4.83
N TYR A 4 -17.65 -6.74 3.64
CA TYR A 4 -17.00 -5.45 3.43
C TYR A 4 -17.98 -4.30 3.14
N GLY A 5 -19.30 -4.58 3.07
CA GLY A 5 -20.35 -3.60 2.87
C GLY A 5 -20.46 -3.12 1.42
N PHE A 6 -20.25 -4.00 0.44
CA PHE A 6 -20.56 -3.76 -0.97
C PHE A 6 -22.06 -3.87 -1.23
N THR A 7 -22.56 -3.13 -2.23
CA THR A 7 -23.99 -2.96 -2.50
C THR A 7 -24.37 -3.18 -3.96
N SER A 8 -23.42 -3.15 -4.89
CA SER A 8 -23.66 -3.37 -6.31
C SER A 8 -24.01 -4.83 -6.64
N ALA A 9 -24.33 -5.08 -7.89
CA ALA A 9 -24.53 -6.43 -8.42
C ALA A 9 -23.26 -7.32 -8.25
N PHE A 10 -22.09 -6.71 -8.04
CA PHE A 10 -20.79 -7.39 -7.86
C PHE A 10 -20.42 -7.64 -6.39
N ALA A 11 -21.32 -7.36 -5.46
CA ALA A 11 -21.01 -7.42 -4.01
C ALA A 11 -20.48 -8.79 -3.57
N ALA A 12 -21.07 -9.87 -4.07
CA ALA A 12 -20.67 -11.22 -3.74
C ALA A 12 -19.28 -11.57 -4.29
N GLU A 13 -19.01 -11.19 -5.53
CA GLU A 13 -17.73 -11.43 -6.21
C GLU A 13 -16.60 -10.61 -5.58
N LEU A 14 -16.86 -9.34 -5.22
CA LEU A 14 -15.88 -8.48 -4.56
C LEU A 14 -15.54 -8.99 -3.17
N ASP A 15 -16.53 -9.47 -2.40
CA ASP A 15 -16.30 -10.09 -1.09
C ASP A 15 -15.47 -11.38 -1.22
N ALA A 16 -15.84 -12.26 -2.15
CA ALA A 16 -15.12 -13.51 -2.41
C ALA A 16 -13.67 -13.22 -2.86
N TYR A 17 -13.46 -12.25 -3.73
CA TYR A 17 -12.13 -11.81 -4.15
C TYR A 17 -11.30 -11.29 -2.97
N LEU A 18 -11.87 -10.45 -2.10
CA LEU A 18 -11.14 -9.92 -0.94
C LEU A 18 -10.81 -11.01 0.08
N ALA A 19 -11.72 -11.98 0.29
CA ALA A 19 -11.45 -13.15 1.12
C ALA A 19 -10.30 -14.00 0.53
N PHE A 20 -10.30 -14.23 -0.78
CA PHE A 20 -9.20 -14.90 -1.48
C PHE A 20 -7.86 -14.17 -1.26
N LYS A 21 -7.84 -12.84 -1.41
CA LYS A 21 -6.62 -12.04 -1.18
C LYS A 21 -6.17 -12.06 0.28
N ALA A 22 -7.10 -11.99 1.23
CA ALA A 22 -6.79 -12.09 2.65
C ALA A 22 -6.13 -13.42 3.00
N ASN A 23 -6.62 -14.54 2.46
CA ASN A 23 -6.02 -15.87 2.63
C ASN A 23 -4.60 -15.96 2.05
N MET A 24 -4.28 -15.15 1.05
CA MET A 24 -2.92 -15.02 0.50
C MET A 24 -2.04 -14.00 1.26
N GLY A 25 -2.54 -13.41 2.36
CA GLY A 25 -1.81 -12.41 3.15
C GLY A 25 -1.91 -10.97 2.62
N PHE A 26 -2.75 -10.69 1.62
CA PHE A 26 -2.91 -9.35 1.06
C PHE A 26 -4.12 -8.62 1.67
N THR A 27 -3.92 -7.89 2.75
CA THR A 27 -4.97 -7.19 3.52
C THR A 27 -4.98 -5.67 3.34
N GLY A 28 -4.42 -5.15 2.27
CA GLY A 28 -4.21 -3.71 2.08
C GLY A 28 -5.50 -2.87 2.05
N ALA A 29 -5.63 -1.91 2.96
CA ALA A 29 -6.76 -1.00 3.07
C ALA A 29 -7.04 -0.22 1.76
N SER A 30 -6.00 0.15 1.02
CA SER A 30 -6.14 0.85 -0.27
C SER A 30 -6.92 0.03 -1.29
N ARG A 31 -6.72 -1.31 -1.35
CA ARG A 31 -7.49 -2.19 -2.26
C ARG A 31 -8.97 -2.12 -1.91
N ILE A 32 -9.32 -2.29 -0.64
CA ILE A 32 -10.71 -2.23 -0.18
C ILE A 32 -11.33 -0.88 -0.52
N TRP A 33 -10.61 0.20 -0.28
CA TRP A 33 -11.08 1.56 -0.56
C TRP A 33 -11.40 1.78 -2.04
N TYR A 34 -10.50 1.40 -2.96
CA TYR A 34 -10.74 1.55 -4.39
C TYR A 34 -11.83 0.63 -4.90
N LEU A 35 -11.97 -0.58 -4.37
CA LEU A 35 -13.08 -1.47 -4.74
C LEU A 35 -14.43 -0.96 -4.23
N LYS A 36 -14.48 -0.27 -3.09
CA LYS A 36 -15.70 0.44 -2.66
C LYS A 36 -16.06 1.59 -3.60
N GLN A 37 -15.09 2.29 -4.16
CA GLN A 37 -15.36 3.32 -5.17
C GLN A 37 -15.89 2.71 -6.48
N PHE A 38 -15.39 1.54 -6.86
CA PHE A 38 -15.92 0.80 -8.02
C PHE A 38 -17.34 0.29 -7.76
N ASP A 39 -17.59 -0.29 -6.60
CA ASP A 39 -18.90 -0.77 -6.18
C ASP A 39 -19.95 0.35 -6.17
N ALA A 40 -19.61 1.50 -5.59
CA ALA A 40 -20.49 2.67 -5.58
C ALA A 40 -20.80 3.17 -7.00
N TYR A 41 -19.79 3.23 -7.87
CA TYR A 41 -19.97 3.58 -9.28
C TYR A 41 -20.92 2.60 -9.98
N CYS A 42 -20.75 1.30 -9.80
CA CYS A 42 -21.63 0.30 -10.39
C CYS A 42 -23.06 0.40 -9.85
N SER A 43 -23.24 0.65 -8.56
CA SER A 43 -24.58 0.87 -7.97
C SER A 43 -25.25 2.13 -8.50
N GLU A 44 -24.50 3.24 -8.64
CA GLU A 44 -25.03 4.52 -9.14
C GLU A 44 -25.49 4.43 -10.61
N HIS A 45 -24.86 3.58 -11.41
CA HIS A 45 -25.14 3.41 -12.83
C HIS A 45 -25.90 2.12 -13.18
N ASP A 46 -26.41 1.38 -12.17
CA ASP A 46 -27.15 0.12 -12.35
C ASP A 46 -26.39 -0.92 -13.22
N LEU A 47 -25.06 -0.99 -13.06
CA LEU A 47 -24.21 -1.88 -13.84
C LEU A 47 -24.15 -3.27 -13.19
N SER A 48 -24.39 -4.31 -14.01
CA SER A 48 -24.44 -5.72 -13.55
C SER A 48 -23.52 -6.67 -14.34
N VAL A 49 -22.81 -6.17 -15.35
CA VAL A 49 -21.86 -6.95 -16.13
C VAL A 49 -20.46 -6.37 -15.96
N PHE A 50 -19.48 -7.21 -15.62
CA PHE A 50 -18.08 -6.78 -15.42
C PHE A 50 -17.34 -6.76 -16.76
N ASP A 51 -17.90 -6.07 -17.73
CA ASP A 51 -17.39 -5.98 -19.09
C ASP A 51 -16.39 -4.80 -19.26
N LYS A 52 -15.95 -4.63 -20.49
CA LYS A 52 -15.01 -3.58 -20.86
C LYS A 52 -15.58 -2.19 -20.59
N ASP A 53 -16.83 -1.95 -20.93
CA ASP A 53 -17.43 -0.61 -20.85
C ASP A 53 -17.64 -0.21 -19.39
N THR A 54 -18.07 -1.12 -18.53
CA THR A 54 -18.16 -0.94 -17.09
C THR A 54 -16.80 -0.61 -16.45
N VAL A 55 -15.79 -1.43 -16.73
CA VAL A 55 -14.47 -1.27 -16.11
C VAL A 55 -13.75 -0.04 -16.62
N GLU A 56 -13.72 0.18 -17.94
CA GLU A 56 -13.04 1.35 -18.53
C GLU A 56 -13.80 2.66 -18.27
N GLY A 57 -15.13 2.63 -18.15
CA GLY A 57 -15.94 3.78 -17.73
C GLY A 57 -15.55 4.25 -16.33
N TRP A 58 -15.48 3.32 -15.36
CA TRP A 58 -15.01 3.65 -14.01
C TRP A 58 -13.56 4.16 -14.01
N VAL A 59 -12.68 3.54 -14.80
CA VAL A 59 -11.28 3.99 -14.95
C VAL A 59 -11.22 5.43 -15.43
N GLY A 60 -12.06 5.81 -16.40
CA GLY A 60 -12.17 7.18 -16.89
C GLY A 60 -12.53 8.18 -15.80
N VAL A 61 -13.53 7.86 -14.99
CA VAL A 61 -13.95 8.69 -13.83
C VAL A 61 -12.81 8.82 -12.82
N GLN A 62 -12.15 7.73 -12.46
CA GLN A 62 -11.05 7.76 -11.50
C GLN A 62 -9.84 8.55 -12.00
N LEU A 63 -9.52 8.51 -13.30
CA LEU A 63 -8.44 9.30 -13.88
C LEU A 63 -8.67 10.81 -13.75
N GLN A 64 -9.91 11.26 -13.87
CA GLN A 64 -10.27 12.67 -13.65
C GLN A 64 -10.01 13.08 -12.18
N ARG A 65 -10.26 12.18 -11.21
CA ARG A 65 -10.06 12.43 -9.78
C ARG A 65 -8.61 12.31 -9.34
N CYS A 66 -7.90 11.27 -9.80
CA CYS A 66 -6.56 10.90 -9.31
C CYS A 66 -5.41 11.39 -10.20
N GLY A 67 -5.69 12.03 -11.33
CA GLY A 67 -4.68 12.56 -12.25
C GLY A 67 -3.68 11.50 -12.72
N ARG A 68 -2.38 11.73 -12.44
CA ARG A 68 -1.31 10.82 -12.88
C ARG A 68 -1.14 9.57 -12.01
N TYR A 69 -1.71 9.52 -10.83
CA TYR A 69 -1.60 8.38 -9.94
C TYR A 69 -2.47 7.22 -10.42
N ARG A 70 -1.86 6.14 -10.87
CA ARG A 70 -2.53 5.01 -11.53
C ARG A 70 -2.27 3.64 -10.89
N SER A 71 -1.61 3.58 -9.72
CA SER A 71 -1.30 2.29 -9.07
C SER A 71 -2.56 1.50 -8.70
N TRP A 72 -3.67 2.18 -8.44
CA TRP A 72 -4.97 1.59 -8.13
C TRP A 72 -5.55 0.75 -9.28
N MET A 73 -5.15 1.00 -10.53
CA MET A 73 -5.57 0.19 -11.68
C MET A 73 -5.15 -1.28 -11.56
N SER A 74 -4.09 -1.56 -10.79
CA SER A 74 -3.69 -2.92 -10.51
C SER A 74 -4.76 -3.69 -9.73
N TYR A 75 -5.52 -3.01 -8.88
CA TYR A 75 -6.57 -3.64 -8.08
C TYR A 75 -7.73 -4.11 -8.95
N ILE A 76 -8.25 -3.24 -9.82
CA ILE A 76 -9.37 -3.60 -10.69
C ILE A 76 -8.95 -4.63 -11.78
N ARG A 77 -7.72 -4.53 -12.28
CA ARG A 77 -7.16 -5.54 -13.19
C ARG A 77 -7.06 -6.91 -12.52
N ASP A 78 -6.68 -6.93 -11.25
CA ASP A 78 -6.54 -8.15 -10.46
C ASP A 78 -7.90 -8.79 -10.17
N VAL A 79 -8.94 -7.96 -9.93
CA VAL A 79 -10.34 -8.44 -9.84
C VAL A 79 -10.77 -9.07 -11.16
N GLY A 80 -10.54 -8.41 -12.29
CA GLY A 80 -10.90 -8.97 -13.60
C GLY A 80 -10.23 -10.31 -13.88
N ARG A 81 -8.93 -10.45 -13.55
CA ARG A 81 -8.22 -11.74 -13.65
C ARG A 81 -8.84 -12.80 -12.75
N TRP A 82 -9.16 -12.45 -11.51
CA TRP A 82 -9.79 -13.38 -10.57
C TRP A 82 -11.19 -13.82 -11.05
N MET A 83 -11.99 -12.89 -11.55
CA MET A 83 -13.30 -13.20 -12.13
C MET A 83 -13.19 -14.12 -13.35
N THR A 84 -12.25 -13.85 -14.25
CA THR A 84 -11.97 -14.73 -15.42
C THR A 84 -11.53 -16.13 -14.97
N MET A 85 -10.67 -16.23 -13.96
CA MET A 85 -10.24 -17.53 -13.40
C MET A 85 -11.38 -18.32 -12.73
N ASN A 86 -12.41 -17.63 -12.23
CA ASN A 86 -13.59 -18.22 -11.63
C ASN A 86 -14.76 -18.36 -12.63
N ALA A 87 -14.48 -18.25 -13.93
CA ALA A 87 -15.45 -18.41 -15.03
C ALA A 87 -16.68 -17.50 -14.90
N ILE A 88 -16.53 -16.31 -14.33
CA ILE A 88 -17.59 -15.29 -14.32
C ILE A 88 -17.78 -14.83 -15.78
N PRO A 89 -19.02 -14.88 -16.32
CA PRO A 89 -19.30 -14.46 -17.69
C PRO A 89 -18.88 -13.03 -17.97
N ASP A 90 -18.38 -12.79 -19.18
CA ASP A 90 -18.04 -11.47 -19.72
C ASP A 90 -16.99 -10.68 -18.91
N ALA A 91 -16.32 -11.34 -17.95
CA ALA A 91 -15.33 -10.70 -17.10
C ALA A 91 -14.16 -10.12 -17.88
N TYR A 92 -14.02 -8.80 -17.84
CA TYR A 92 -12.98 -8.06 -18.54
C TYR A 92 -11.75 -7.82 -17.68
N VAL A 93 -10.58 -8.09 -18.23
CA VAL A 93 -9.29 -7.74 -17.59
C VAL A 93 -8.78 -6.41 -18.16
N LEU A 94 -8.69 -5.39 -17.31
CA LEU A 94 -8.24 -4.06 -17.73
C LEU A 94 -6.91 -4.11 -18.48
N SER A 95 -6.90 -3.61 -19.71
CA SER A 95 -5.76 -3.69 -20.61
C SER A 95 -4.57 -2.85 -20.13
N ASP A 96 -3.37 -3.20 -20.60
CA ASP A 96 -2.13 -2.52 -20.23
C ASP A 96 -1.99 -1.13 -20.84
N ARG A 97 -2.80 -0.77 -21.85
CA ARG A 97 -2.83 0.58 -22.43
C ARG A 97 -3.13 1.68 -21.40
N TRP A 98 -3.79 1.32 -20.31
CA TRP A 98 -4.12 2.24 -19.22
C TRP A 98 -2.97 2.45 -18.23
N LYS A 99 -1.90 1.66 -18.29
CA LYS A 99 -0.73 1.87 -17.46
C LYS A 99 -0.10 3.23 -17.75
N ALA A 100 0.32 3.92 -16.69
CA ALA A 100 1.18 5.07 -16.86
C ALA A 100 2.51 4.62 -17.50
N PRO A 101 3.10 5.39 -18.40
CA PRO A 101 4.46 5.11 -18.82
C PRO A 101 5.38 5.06 -17.58
N PHE A 102 6.24 4.05 -17.54
CA PHE A 102 7.22 3.94 -16.46
C PHE A 102 8.24 5.08 -16.63
N VAL A 103 8.24 6.00 -15.69
CA VAL A 103 9.27 7.01 -15.56
C VAL A 103 10.18 6.57 -14.42
N ALA A 104 11.40 6.18 -14.75
CA ALA A 104 12.41 5.89 -13.74
C ALA A 104 12.68 7.18 -12.93
N ALA A 105 12.26 7.20 -11.68
CA ALA A 105 12.62 8.26 -10.78
C ALA A 105 14.05 7.99 -10.29
N HIS A 106 14.97 8.91 -10.57
CA HIS A 106 16.28 8.88 -9.95
C HIS A 106 16.12 9.34 -8.49
N PRO A 107 16.43 8.48 -7.50
CA PRO A 107 16.35 8.88 -6.10
C PRO A 107 17.39 9.98 -5.84
N TYR A 108 16.99 11.01 -5.12
CA TYR A 108 17.93 12.01 -4.63
C TYR A 108 18.73 11.39 -3.50
N LEU A 109 20.04 11.35 -3.67
CA LEU A 109 20.97 10.86 -2.65
C LEU A 109 21.49 12.05 -1.86
N LEU A 110 21.17 12.09 -0.57
CA LEU A 110 21.64 13.13 0.34
C LEU A 110 23.17 13.04 0.47
N SER A 111 23.84 14.18 0.33
CA SER A 111 25.24 14.33 0.68
C SER A 111 25.43 14.25 2.20
N ARG A 112 26.67 14.01 2.65
CA ARG A 112 26.99 14.00 4.08
C ARG A 112 26.56 15.28 4.80
N GLY A 113 26.82 16.43 4.20
CA GLY A 113 26.41 17.72 4.80
C GLY A 113 24.90 17.87 4.92
N GLU A 114 24.12 17.40 3.93
CA GLU A 114 22.67 17.44 4.00
C GLU A 114 22.13 16.48 5.06
N ILE A 115 22.77 15.32 5.26
CA ILE A 115 22.42 14.40 6.35
C ILE A 115 22.67 15.06 7.72
N GLU A 116 23.81 15.74 7.90
CA GLU A 116 24.14 16.47 9.13
C GLU A 116 23.11 17.58 9.41
N VAL A 117 22.75 18.35 8.40
CA VAL A 117 21.71 19.40 8.50
C VAL A 117 20.34 18.79 8.84
N PHE A 118 19.99 17.67 8.22
CA PHE A 118 18.74 16.95 8.49
C PHE A 118 18.65 16.52 9.95
N PHE A 119 19.69 15.88 10.49
CA PHE A 119 19.71 15.45 11.90
C PHE A 119 19.72 16.62 12.88
N ALA A 120 20.42 17.70 12.55
CA ALA A 120 20.38 18.93 13.34
C ALA A 120 18.97 19.54 13.37
N ALA A 121 18.24 19.51 12.27
CA ALA A 121 16.84 19.95 12.21
C ALA A 121 15.93 19.02 13.01
N ALA A 122 16.11 17.71 12.91
CA ALA A 122 15.33 16.71 13.67
C ALA A 122 15.52 16.89 15.20
N ALA A 123 16.75 17.21 15.64
CA ALA A 123 17.05 17.47 17.06
C ALA A 123 16.40 18.76 17.57
N ARG A 124 16.14 19.72 16.70
CA ARG A 124 15.51 21.01 17.05
C ARG A 124 14.00 21.02 16.87
N LEU A 125 13.41 19.88 16.50
CA LEU A 125 11.98 19.79 16.21
C LEU A 125 11.15 20.21 17.43
N GLN A 126 10.43 21.32 17.29
CA GLN A 126 9.54 21.84 18.33
C GLN A 126 8.09 21.50 17.97
N THR A 127 7.61 20.38 18.44
CA THR A 127 6.22 19.94 18.28
C THR A 127 5.67 19.48 19.62
N PRO A 128 4.40 19.73 19.92
CA PRO A 128 3.80 19.34 21.20
C PRO A 128 3.61 17.82 21.37
N CYS A 129 3.82 17.04 20.28
CA CYS A 129 3.64 15.59 20.35
C CYS A 129 4.94 14.84 20.72
N PRO A 130 4.86 13.56 21.12
CA PRO A 130 6.01 12.72 21.46
C PRO A 130 7.06 12.61 20.37
N TRP A 131 6.69 12.93 19.13
CA TRP A 131 7.58 12.93 17.98
C TRP A 131 8.85 13.75 18.16
N ARG A 132 8.76 14.85 18.90
CA ARG A 132 9.89 15.67 19.28
C ARG A 132 11.04 14.91 19.93
N TRP A 133 10.71 13.91 20.76
CA TRP A 133 11.69 13.10 21.48
C TRP A 133 12.19 11.91 20.68
N GLN A 134 11.38 11.44 19.73
CA GLN A 134 11.61 10.21 18.99
C GLN A 134 12.25 10.45 17.63
N ALA A 135 12.17 11.69 17.08
CA ALA A 135 12.55 11.96 15.70
C ALA A 135 14.01 11.56 15.41
N VAL A 136 14.95 11.94 16.28
CA VAL A 136 16.37 11.62 16.08
C VAL A 136 16.57 10.11 16.10
N ALA A 137 16.08 9.41 17.12
CA ALA A 137 16.21 7.96 17.23
C ALA A 137 15.56 7.23 16.05
N PHE A 138 14.36 7.67 15.64
CA PHE A 138 13.62 7.12 14.52
C PHE A 138 14.40 7.23 13.21
N PHE A 139 14.91 8.41 12.89
CA PHE A 139 15.66 8.62 11.66
C PHE A 139 17.05 8.00 11.71
N THR A 140 17.69 7.94 12.89
CA THR A 140 18.96 7.22 13.06
C THR A 140 18.80 5.74 12.73
N LEU A 141 17.79 5.08 13.30
CA LEU A 141 17.49 3.67 13.01
C LEU A 141 17.22 3.43 11.51
N MET A 142 16.46 4.33 10.87
CA MET A 142 16.24 4.22 9.42
C MET A 142 17.52 4.40 8.62
N HIS A 143 18.36 5.36 8.99
CA HIS A 143 19.59 5.70 8.26
C HIS A 143 20.69 4.66 8.49
N SER A 144 20.98 4.29 9.74
CA SER A 144 22.08 3.40 10.09
C SER A 144 21.74 1.92 9.83
N CYS A 145 20.51 1.49 10.15
CA CYS A 145 20.13 0.09 10.05
C CYS A 145 19.31 -0.24 8.78
N GLY A 146 19.03 0.76 7.93
CA GLY A 146 18.23 0.55 6.73
C GLY A 146 16.79 0.08 6.99
N LEU A 147 16.22 0.48 8.13
CA LEU A 147 14.85 0.11 8.48
C LEU A 147 13.83 0.84 7.62
N ARG A 148 12.75 0.12 7.24
CA ARG A 148 11.59 0.77 6.61
C ARG A 148 10.81 1.57 7.65
N THR A 149 10.16 2.64 7.22
CA THR A 149 9.31 3.48 8.09
C THR A 149 8.32 2.66 8.92
N GLY A 150 7.67 1.65 8.33
CA GLY A 150 6.73 0.78 9.03
C GLY A 150 7.40 -0.10 10.09
N GLU A 151 8.60 -0.60 9.81
CA GLU A 151 9.40 -1.41 10.74
C GLU A 151 9.84 -0.58 11.94
N THR A 152 10.37 0.62 11.68
CA THR A 152 10.81 1.54 12.74
C THR A 152 9.64 1.98 13.64
N ARG A 153 8.46 2.21 13.06
CA ARG A 153 7.26 2.57 13.84
C ARG A 153 6.70 1.43 14.69
N ALA A 154 6.88 0.20 14.25
CA ALA A 154 6.38 -1.00 14.93
C ALA A 154 7.42 -1.63 15.88
N LEU A 155 8.67 -1.11 15.91
CA LEU A 155 9.74 -1.64 16.72
C LEU A 155 9.41 -1.52 18.22
N GLN A 156 9.56 -2.62 18.94
CA GLN A 156 9.36 -2.69 20.38
C GLN A 156 10.71 -2.82 21.11
N THR A 157 10.74 -2.44 22.36
CA THR A 157 11.97 -2.40 23.17
C THR A 157 12.58 -3.79 23.40
N ASP A 158 11.77 -4.83 23.48
CA ASP A 158 12.20 -6.22 23.61
C ASP A 158 12.85 -6.80 22.35
N GLN A 159 12.69 -6.11 21.22
CA GLN A 159 13.30 -6.45 19.93
C GLN A 159 14.70 -5.81 19.75
N VAL A 160 15.10 -4.94 20.67
CA VAL A 160 16.41 -4.27 20.64
C VAL A 160 17.28 -4.82 21.74
N ASN A 161 18.35 -5.50 21.37
CA ASN A 161 19.34 -6.01 22.32
C ASN A 161 20.63 -5.19 22.20
N LEU A 162 20.79 -4.25 23.13
CA LEU A 162 21.94 -3.34 23.15
C LEU A 162 23.24 -4.07 23.52
N ASP A 163 23.17 -5.09 24.39
CA ASP A 163 24.34 -5.85 24.81
C ASP A 163 24.90 -6.72 23.67
N ALA A 164 24.01 -7.30 22.87
CA ALA A 164 24.37 -8.09 21.70
C ALA A 164 24.54 -7.25 20.44
N GLY A 165 24.26 -5.94 20.49
CA GLY A 165 24.33 -5.04 19.32
C GLY A 165 23.42 -5.50 18.17
N CYS A 166 22.18 -5.94 18.47
CA CYS A 166 21.30 -6.42 17.41
C CYS A 166 19.84 -5.97 17.58
N ILE A 167 19.13 -5.94 16.45
CA ILE A 167 17.72 -5.59 16.38
C ILE A 167 16.98 -6.71 15.62
N ASP A 168 15.91 -7.22 16.23
CA ASP A 168 15.02 -8.22 15.63
C ASP A 168 13.81 -7.52 14.99
N ILE A 169 13.73 -7.56 13.68
CA ILE A 169 12.57 -7.07 12.94
C ILE A 169 11.60 -8.23 12.75
N ILE A 170 10.46 -8.14 13.41
CA ILE A 170 9.41 -9.16 13.38
C ILE A 170 8.28 -8.67 12.50
N TRP A 171 7.77 -9.54 11.62
CA TRP A 171 6.62 -9.25 10.74
C TRP A 171 6.79 -8.04 9.81
N SER A 172 7.92 -7.98 9.10
CA SER A 172 8.17 -7.02 8.03
C SER A 172 7.26 -7.29 6.80
N LYS A 173 7.44 -6.51 5.75
CA LYS A 173 6.79 -6.71 4.45
C LYS A 173 6.93 -8.18 4.03
N ASP A 174 5.85 -8.77 3.55
CA ASP A 174 5.74 -10.17 3.13
C ASP A 174 5.93 -11.19 4.29
N ASN A 175 5.57 -10.79 5.52
CA ASN A 175 5.62 -11.65 6.72
C ASN A 175 7.02 -12.21 7.02
N ARG A 176 8.07 -11.49 6.66
CA ARG A 176 9.46 -11.90 6.89
C ARG A 176 10.02 -11.24 8.13
N SER A 177 10.68 -12.06 8.97
CA SER A 177 11.47 -11.58 10.11
C SER A 177 12.95 -11.61 9.77
N ARG A 178 13.72 -10.69 10.31
CA ARG A 178 15.18 -10.66 10.16
C ARG A 178 15.86 -10.04 11.37
N ARG A 179 17.08 -10.49 11.65
CA ARG A 179 17.97 -9.87 12.63
C ARG A 179 18.96 -8.97 11.91
N LEU A 180 19.17 -7.79 12.43
CA LEU A 180 20.17 -6.84 11.98
C LEU A 180 21.20 -6.67 13.08
N ALA A 181 22.50 -6.66 12.73
CA ALA A 181 23.52 -6.15 13.60
C ALA A 181 23.39 -4.62 13.68
N ALA A 182 23.43 -4.05 14.86
CA ALA A 182 23.65 -2.61 15.00
C ALA A 182 25.10 -2.37 14.58
N ALA A 183 25.33 -1.49 13.61
CA ALA A 183 26.69 -1.09 13.24
C ALA A 183 27.30 -0.30 14.42
N ASP A 184 28.57 -0.57 14.70
CA ASP A 184 29.38 0.19 15.65
C ASP A 184 29.44 1.67 15.29
#